data_1d81d41273a8b41bac4af3f53ae8deed
#
_entry.id   1d81d41273a8b41bac4af3f53ae8deed
#
_cell.length_a   1.000
_cell.length_b   1.000
_cell.length_c   1.000
_cell.angle_alpha   90.00
_cell.angle_beta   90.00
_cell.angle_gamma   90.00
#
_symmetry.space_group_name_H-M   'P 1'
#
loop_
_entity.id
_entity.type
_entity.pdbx_description
1 polymer ?
#
loop_
_entity_poly.entity_id
_entity_poly.type
_entity_poly.pdbx_seq_one_letter_code
_entity_poly.pdbx_strand_id
1 'polypeptide(L)'
;MSSSETILTQQTHPGDSTVTTVTGEKFRGDGYYGRSDGFHTVQYDINEFIGTVAMQATLAINPAEADWFTVYTQAYPVANDVGTTTSIITNFTGNYVWVRAVITYTDGTVNSIKLNH
;
A
#
# COMPACT_ATOMS: atom_id res chain seq x y z
N MET A 1 -22.05 -4.39 -5.37
CA MET A 1 -21.70 -4.58 -3.96
C MET A 1 -20.29 -4.08 -3.71
N SER A 2 -20.10 -3.38 -2.65
CA SER A 2 -18.78 -2.88 -2.24
C SER A 2 -17.92 -4.03 -1.72
N SER A 3 -16.65 -4.04 -2.11
CA SER A 3 -15.71 -5.06 -1.66
C SER A 3 -14.39 -4.44 -1.18
N SER A 4 -14.49 -3.27 -0.56
CA SER A 4 -13.32 -2.63 0.04
C SER A 4 -12.81 -3.40 1.24
N GLU A 5 -11.49 -3.56 1.32
CA GLU A 5 -10.81 -4.24 2.40
C GLU A 5 -9.77 -3.29 3.01
N THR A 6 -9.63 -3.33 4.33
CA THR A 6 -8.52 -2.63 4.99
C THR A 6 -7.31 -3.56 4.93
N ILE A 7 -6.33 -3.20 4.09
CA ILE A 7 -5.16 -4.05 3.86
C ILE A 7 -3.97 -3.65 4.74
N LEU A 8 -4.04 -2.50 5.39
CA LEU A 8 -3.08 -2.09 6.40
C LEU A 8 -3.79 -1.24 7.43
N THR A 9 -3.73 -1.65 8.70
CA THR A 9 -4.29 -0.90 9.80
C THR A 9 -3.34 0.23 10.21
N GLN A 10 -3.77 1.07 11.15
CA GLN A 10 -2.98 2.23 11.57
C GLN A 10 -1.58 1.84 12.00
N GLN A 11 -0.59 2.55 11.44
CA GLN A 11 0.82 2.40 11.78
C GLN A 11 1.39 3.78 12.14
N THR A 12 1.99 3.88 13.30
CA THR A 12 2.59 5.13 13.79
C THR A 12 4.07 4.92 14.03
N HIS A 13 4.89 5.79 13.45
CA HIS A 13 6.34 5.75 13.66
C HIS A 13 6.67 6.26 15.05
N PRO A 14 7.65 5.67 15.74
CA PRO A 14 8.07 6.15 17.07
C PRO A 14 8.70 7.54 17.10
N GLY A 15 9.05 8.10 15.92
CA GLY A 15 9.57 9.47 15.85
C GLY A 15 11.04 9.60 16.20
N ASP A 16 11.81 8.52 16.08
CA ASP A 16 13.24 8.50 16.42
C ASP A 16 14.14 8.60 15.20
N SER A 17 13.59 8.94 14.05
CA SER A 17 14.29 9.11 12.76
C SER A 17 14.91 7.84 12.21
N THR A 18 14.60 6.68 12.76
CA THR A 18 15.04 5.41 12.16
C THR A 18 14.16 5.07 10.94
N VAL A 19 14.74 4.38 9.97
CA VAL A 19 13.99 3.89 8.82
C VAL A 19 13.24 2.63 9.24
N THR A 20 11.92 2.67 9.19
CA THR A 20 11.06 1.56 9.57
C THR A 20 10.28 1.09 8.37
N THR A 21 10.31 -0.21 8.09
CA THR A 21 9.52 -0.81 7.01
C THR A 21 8.42 -1.68 7.62
N VAL A 22 7.18 -1.41 7.22
CA VAL A 22 6.03 -2.24 7.61
C VAL A 22 5.48 -2.88 6.34
N THR A 23 5.46 -4.21 6.34
CA THR A 23 4.90 -4.99 5.24
C THR A 23 3.57 -5.56 5.67
N GLY A 24 2.52 -5.18 4.96
CA GLY A 24 1.17 -5.67 5.22
C GLY A 24 1.00 -7.12 4.79
N GLU A 25 -0.10 -7.73 5.22
CA GLU A 25 -0.44 -9.08 4.81
C GLU A 25 -0.91 -9.09 3.35
N LYS A 26 -0.88 -10.25 2.72
CA LYS A 26 -1.38 -10.42 1.36
C LYS A 26 -2.90 -10.47 1.35
N PHE A 27 -3.48 -9.82 0.35
CA PHE A 27 -4.91 -9.84 0.08
C PHE A 27 -5.16 -10.27 -1.36
N ARG A 28 -6.31 -10.85 -1.60
CA ARG A 28 -6.67 -11.39 -2.92
C ARG A 28 -6.90 -10.28 -3.92
N GLY A 29 -6.22 -10.35 -5.05
CA GLY A 29 -6.47 -9.47 -6.19
C GLY A 29 -7.44 -10.09 -7.17
N ASP A 30 -7.71 -9.39 -8.27
CA ASP A 30 -8.67 -9.85 -9.27
C ASP A 30 -8.26 -11.17 -9.90
N GLY A 31 -6.96 -11.41 -10.07
CA GLY A 31 -6.47 -12.68 -10.62
C GLY A 31 -6.77 -13.88 -9.75
N TYR A 32 -6.86 -13.69 -8.43
CA TYR A 32 -7.24 -14.77 -7.52
C TYR A 32 -8.66 -15.26 -7.79
N TYR A 33 -9.56 -14.33 -8.13
CA TYR A 33 -10.96 -14.64 -8.40
C TYR A 33 -11.22 -15.03 -9.84
N GLY A 34 -10.21 -15.03 -10.70
CA GLY A 34 -10.38 -15.30 -12.12
C GLY A 34 -11.06 -14.19 -12.89
N ARG A 35 -11.05 -12.97 -12.36
CA ARG A 35 -11.59 -11.80 -13.04
C ARG A 35 -10.58 -11.27 -14.06
N SER A 36 -11.06 -10.52 -15.04
CA SER A 36 -10.24 -10.04 -16.14
C SER A 36 -10.20 -8.54 -16.31
N ASP A 37 -10.93 -7.75 -15.52
CA ASP A 37 -10.87 -6.29 -15.58
C ASP A 37 -9.63 -5.71 -14.91
N GLY A 38 -9.11 -6.34 -13.87
CA GLY A 38 -7.83 -6.00 -13.28
C GLY A 38 -7.74 -4.63 -12.60
N PHE A 39 -8.87 -3.97 -12.35
CA PHE A 39 -8.87 -2.66 -11.70
C PHE A 39 -8.74 -2.80 -10.20
N HIS A 40 -7.77 -2.10 -9.65
CA HIS A 40 -7.57 -2.01 -8.20
C HIS A 40 -7.52 -0.55 -7.82
N THR A 41 -8.31 -0.16 -6.81
CA THR A 41 -8.33 1.20 -6.30
C THR A 41 -7.86 1.17 -4.85
N VAL A 42 -6.89 2.02 -4.54
CA VAL A 42 -6.28 2.10 -3.21
C VAL A 42 -6.53 3.48 -2.65
N GLN A 43 -6.97 3.53 -1.40
CA GLN A 43 -7.13 4.78 -0.65
C GLN A 43 -6.29 4.69 0.62
N TYR A 44 -5.51 5.73 0.90
CA TYR A 44 -4.77 5.78 2.14
C TYR A 44 -4.75 7.20 2.71
N ASP A 45 -4.73 7.27 4.04
CA ASP A 45 -4.70 8.51 4.78
C ASP A 45 -3.39 8.57 5.55
N ILE A 46 -2.66 9.67 5.42
CA ILE A 46 -1.39 9.88 6.08
C ILE A 46 -1.42 11.17 6.89
N ASN A 47 -0.64 11.21 7.97
CA ASN A 47 -0.56 12.35 8.86
C ASN A 47 0.90 12.61 9.22
N GLU A 48 1.42 13.76 8.83
CA GLU A 48 2.81 14.17 9.04
C GLU A 48 3.82 13.10 8.59
N PHE A 49 3.49 12.42 7.50
CA PHE A 49 4.22 11.27 7.00
C PHE A 49 5.45 11.69 6.21
N ILE A 50 6.59 11.08 6.55
CA ILE A 50 7.84 11.22 5.81
C ILE A 50 8.32 9.82 5.45
N GLY A 51 8.19 9.45 4.19
CA GLY A 51 8.56 8.12 3.73
C GLY A 51 7.94 7.77 2.39
N THR A 52 7.76 6.48 2.16
CA THR A 52 7.23 5.95 0.90
C THR A 52 6.08 4.99 1.17
N VAL A 53 5.00 5.15 0.42
CA VAL A 53 3.89 4.19 0.39
C VAL A 53 3.99 3.42 -0.92
N ALA A 54 3.97 2.10 -0.85
CA ALA A 54 4.06 1.25 -2.02
C ALA A 54 3.01 0.15 -1.98
N MET A 55 2.56 -0.27 -3.15
CA MET A 55 1.74 -1.45 -3.32
C MET A 55 2.55 -2.48 -4.10
N GLN A 56 2.54 -3.71 -3.62
CA GLN A 56 3.20 -4.83 -4.27
C GLN A 56 2.18 -5.88 -4.67
N ALA A 57 2.47 -6.58 -5.74
CA ALA A 57 1.57 -7.59 -6.28
C ALA A 57 2.36 -8.74 -6.88
N THR A 58 1.69 -9.89 -7.02
CA THR A 58 2.32 -11.08 -7.57
C THR A 58 1.30 -11.97 -8.27
N LEU A 59 1.78 -12.78 -9.20
CA LEU A 59 0.98 -13.84 -9.81
C LEU A 59 1.22 -15.20 -9.15
N ALA A 60 2.16 -15.30 -8.23
CA ALA A 60 2.45 -16.54 -7.53
C ALA A 60 1.26 -16.92 -6.63
N ILE A 61 0.90 -18.21 -6.64
CA ILE A 61 -0.21 -18.69 -5.80
C ILE A 61 0.23 -18.76 -4.33
N ASN A 62 1.47 -19.18 -4.09
CA ASN A 62 2.07 -19.19 -2.76
C ASN A 62 3.36 -18.37 -2.80
N PRO A 63 3.27 -17.04 -2.69
CA PRO A 63 4.42 -16.18 -2.93
C PRO A 63 5.46 -16.25 -1.81
N ALA A 64 6.73 -16.36 -2.21
CA ALA A 64 7.86 -16.08 -1.34
C ALA A 64 8.20 -14.59 -1.45
N GLU A 65 9.10 -14.08 -0.58
CA GLU A 65 9.44 -12.65 -0.59
C GLU A 65 9.99 -12.17 -1.94
N ALA A 66 10.71 -13.01 -2.66
CA ALA A 66 11.27 -12.65 -3.95
C ALA A 66 10.24 -12.58 -5.07
N ASP A 67 9.01 -13.05 -4.84
CA ASP A 67 7.97 -13.11 -5.87
C ASP A 67 7.16 -11.81 -5.99
N TRP A 68 7.38 -10.85 -5.11
CA TRP A 68 6.61 -9.61 -5.08
C TRP A 68 7.21 -8.54 -5.95
N PHE A 69 6.37 -7.80 -6.67
CA PHE A 69 6.76 -6.69 -7.53
C PHE A 69 6.03 -5.44 -7.10
N THR A 70 6.72 -4.30 -7.12
CA THR A 70 6.11 -3.01 -6.82
C THR A 70 5.31 -2.54 -8.02
N VAL A 71 4.02 -2.29 -7.83
CA VAL A 71 3.11 -1.83 -8.88
C VAL A 71 2.68 -0.39 -8.69
N TYR A 72 2.88 0.17 -7.49
CA TYR A 72 2.63 1.57 -7.18
C TYR A 72 3.61 2.01 -6.10
N THR A 73 4.14 3.19 -6.22
CA THR A 73 4.98 3.79 -5.18
C THR A 73 4.90 5.30 -5.23
N GLN A 74 4.89 5.93 -4.07
CA GLN A 74 4.89 7.39 -3.96
C GLN A 74 5.63 7.80 -2.69
N ALA A 75 6.60 8.69 -2.84
CA ALA A 75 7.36 9.24 -1.72
C ALA A 75 6.71 10.53 -1.21
N TYR A 76 6.82 10.77 0.06
CA TYR A 76 6.33 11.97 0.75
C TYR A 76 7.41 12.52 1.69
N PRO A 77 7.49 13.83 1.89
CA PRO A 77 6.72 14.86 1.19
C PRO A 77 7.19 15.00 -0.27
N VAL A 78 6.29 15.50 -1.12
CA VAL A 78 6.62 15.63 -2.55
C VAL A 78 7.51 16.82 -2.82
N ALA A 79 7.30 17.92 -2.11
CA ALA A 79 7.91 19.19 -2.47
C ALA A 79 8.63 19.93 -1.34
N ASN A 80 8.61 19.44 -0.12
CA ASN A 80 9.32 20.07 1.00
C ASN A 80 9.60 19.04 2.09
N ASP A 81 10.25 19.49 3.15
CA ASP A 81 10.73 18.63 4.25
C ASP A 81 9.79 18.61 5.46
N VAL A 82 8.59 19.14 5.32
CA VAL A 82 7.54 19.03 6.33
C VAL A 82 6.72 17.78 6.02
N GLY A 83 6.36 17.01 7.03
CA GLY A 83 5.55 15.81 6.86
C GLY A 83 4.22 16.11 6.16
N THR A 84 3.74 15.16 5.37
CA THR A 84 2.53 15.32 4.57
C THR A 84 1.31 14.79 5.32
N THR A 85 0.25 15.59 5.39
CA THR A 85 -1.05 15.18 5.92
C THR A 85 -2.07 15.27 4.80
N THR A 86 -2.56 14.14 4.32
CA THR A 86 -3.51 14.11 3.21
C THR A 86 -4.15 12.74 3.08
N SER A 87 -5.22 12.70 2.29
CA SER A 87 -5.86 11.45 1.87
C SER A 87 -5.65 11.28 0.37
N ILE A 88 -5.22 10.12 -0.04
CA ILE A 88 -4.90 9.83 -1.44
C ILE A 88 -5.75 8.67 -1.91
N ILE A 89 -6.24 8.77 -3.14
CA ILE A 89 -6.90 7.68 -3.83
C ILE A 89 -6.22 7.49 -5.19
N THR A 90 -5.89 6.27 -5.53
CA THR A 90 -5.18 5.96 -6.77
C THR A 90 -5.58 4.59 -7.28
N ASN A 91 -5.27 4.33 -8.55
CA ASN A 91 -5.59 3.06 -9.19
C ASN A 91 -4.33 2.41 -9.75
N PHE A 92 -4.36 1.10 -9.82
CA PHE A 92 -3.41 0.36 -10.64
C PHE A 92 -4.14 -0.80 -11.31
N THR A 93 -3.57 -1.32 -12.40
CA THR A 93 -4.21 -2.36 -13.20
C THR A 93 -3.31 -3.58 -13.33
N GLY A 94 -3.94 -4.73 -13.43
CA GLY A 94 -3.29 -6.02 -13.59
C GLY A 94 -4.12 -7.10 -12.92
N ASN A 95 -4.06 -8.32 -13.44
CA ASN A 95 -4.82 -9.45 -12.88
C ASN A 95 -3.96 -10.19 -11.86
N TYR A 96 -3.62 -9.50 -10.78
CA TYR A 96 -2.75 -10.05 -9.74
C TYR A 96 -3.48 -11.04 -8.85
N VAL A 97 -2.79 -12.10 -8.46
CA VAL A 97 -3.34 -13.09 -7.53
C VAL A 97 -3.36 -12.53 -6.11
N TRP A 98 -2.25 -11.92 -5.69
CA TRP A 98 -2.13 -11.33 -4.35
C TRP A 98 -1.61 -9.91 -4.45
N VAL A 99 -2.07 -9.07 -3.52
CA VAL A 99 -1.68 -7.65 -3.39
C VAL A 99 -1.37 -7.39 -1.91
N ARG A 100 -0.34 -6.60 -1.65
CA ARG A 100 -0.04 -6.15 -0.28
C ARG A 100 0.45 -4.70 -0.28
N ALA A 101 0.33 -4.05 0.88
CA ALA A 101 0.86 -2.71 1.10
C ALA A 101 2.21 -2.79 1.82
N VAL A 102 3.13 -1.91 1.44
CA VAL A 102 4.43 -1.77 2.10
C VAL A 102 4.67 -0.29 2.35
N ILE A 103 4.99 0.09 3.58
CA ILE A 103 5.39 1.45 3.90
C ILE A 103 6.81 1.44 4.48
N THR A 104 7.61 2.43 4.06
CA THR A 104 8.95 2.67 4.61
C THR A 104 8.99 4.12 5.00
N TYR A 105 9.19 4.42 6.28
CA TYR A 105 9.04 5.79 6.75
C TYR A 105 9.99 6.09 7.91
N THR A 106 10.24 7.37 8.11
CA THR A 106 11.08 7.88 9.20
C THR A 106 10.30 8.72 10.19
N ASP A 107 9.06 9.07 9.88
CA ASP A 107 8.19 9.82 10.78
C ASP A 107 6.74 9.74 10.29
N GLY A 108 5.81 10.02 11.19
CA GLY A 108 4.40 10.17 10.88
C GLY A 108 3.56 8.94 11.08
N THR A 109 2.33 9.02 10.60
CA THR A 109 1.31 7.97 10.77
C THR A 109 0.65 7.68 9.43
N VAL A 110 0.45 6.40 9.15
CA VAL A 110 -0.50 5.94 8.13
C VAL A 110 -1.75 5.50 8.88
N ASN A 111 -2.87 6.18 8.66
CA ASN A 111 -4.10 5.85 9.39
C ASN A 111 -4.70 4.53 8.94
N SER A 112 -4.76 4.32 7.63
CA SER A 112 -5.18 3.03 7.07
C SER A 112 -4.89 3.02 5.57
N ILE A 113 -4.78 1.82 5.01
CA ILE A 113 -4.75 1.62 3.55
C ILE A 113 -5.89 0.66 3.21
N LYS A 114 -6.74 1.07 2.28
CA LYS A 114 -7.89 0.30 1.84
C LYS A 114 -7.76 -0.05 0.36
N LEU A 115 -8.23 -1.22 0.00
CA LEU A 115 -8.20 -1.73 -1.36
C LEU A 115 -9.61 -2.11 -1.80
N ASN A 116 -9.96 -1.70 -3.00
CA ASN A 116 -11.16 -2.15 -3.70
C ASN A 116 -10.77 -2.75 -5.05
N HIS A 117 -11.41 -3.83 -5.41
CA HIS A 117 -11.15 -4.49 -6.69
C HIS A 117 -12.38 -5.16 -7.28
#